data_157492a365f140ec53db6fdb2174fc97
#
_entry.id   157492a365f140ec53db6fdb2174fc97
#
_cell.length_a   1.000
_cell.length_b   1.000
_cell.length_c   1.000
_cell.angle_alpha   90.00
_cell.angle_beta   90.00
_cell.angle_gamma   90.00
#
_symmetry.space_group_name_H-M   'P 1'
#
loop_
_entity.id
_entity.type
_entity.pdbx_description
1 polymer ?
#
loop_
_entity_poly.entity_id
_entity_poly.type
_entity_poly.pdbx_seq_one_letter_code
_entity_poly.pdbx_strand_id
1 'polypeptide(L)'
;MTPQFNECAQLTGNMDKAVNALYDCLIANENPLNRMIDMQRQLQIELAQRHPKYNRDPRELKTCGEILDWCQAQDDYIADEIREHYTALGGMSNPKPNAIWKPWRAEHAEYRNRLFSELSPEDQLEAKFELIDQIHFVLNKIIAMGMDGDEIFKLYYLKNAENFARQENGY
;
A
#
# COMPACT_ATOMS: atom_id res chain seq x y z
N MET A 1 0.54 -22.79 -9.70
CA MET A 1 -0.26 -22.75 -8.46
C MET A 1 0.09 -21.47 -7.75
N THR A 2 -0.82 -20.52 -7.67
CA THR A 2 -0.64 -19.31 -6.86
C THR A 2 -0.73 -19.74 -5.40
N PRO A 3 0.27 -19.45 -4.56
CA PRO A 3 0.16 -19.78 -3.13
C PRO A 3 -1.07 -19.04 -2.59
N GLN A 4 -1.97 -19.75 -1.96
CA GLN A 4 -2.99 -19.13 -1.13
C GLN A 4 -2.30 -18.74 0.18
N PHE A 5 -1.96 -17.48 0.33
CA PHE A 5 -1.50 -16.92 1.59
C PHE A 5 -2.73 -16.63 2.43
N ASN A 6 -3.09 -17.54 3.31
CA ASN A 6 -4.25 -17.36 4.18
C ASN A 6 -3.91 -16.58 5.46
N GLU A 7 -2.61 -16.38 5.76
CA GLU A 7 -2.17 -15.70 6.98
C GLU A 7 -0.75 -15.14 6.82
N CYS A 8 -0.50 -13.98 7.38
CA CYS A 8 0.82 -13.34 7.42
C CYS A 8 1.93 -14.19 8.04
N ALA A 9 1.58 -15.07 8.99
CA ALA A 9 2.52 -16.02 9.59
C ALA A 9 3.22 -16.92 8.56
N GLN A 10 2.58 -17.23 7.44
CA GLN A 10 3.19 -18.01 6.36
C GLN A 10 4.22 -17.21 5.55
N LEU A 11 4.11 -15.88 5.56
CA LEU A 11 5.03 -14.98 4.87
C LEU A 11 6.30 -14.73 5.67
N THR A 12 6.24 -14.76 7.01
CA THR A 12 7.39 -14.46 7.88
C THR A 12 8.49 -15.52 7.88
N GLY A 13 8.15 -16.80 7.70
CA GLY A 13 9.12 -17.88 7.89
C GLY A 13 10.01 -18.22 6.69
N ASN A 14 9.52 -18.02 5.46
CA ASN A 14 10.18 -18.45 4.22
C ASN A 14 10.51 -17.31 3.26
N MET A 15 9.95 -16.12 3.46
CA MET A 15 10.09 -15.02 2.49
C MET A 15 11.42 -14.29 2.59
N ASP A 16 12.02 -14.16 3.77
CA ASP A 16 13.29 -13.41 3.90
C ASP A 16 14.39 -13.95 2.99
N LYS A 17 14.52 -15.26 2.88
CA LYS A 17 15.54 -15.88 2.02
C LYS A 17 15.19 -15.81 0.54
N ALA A 18 13.92 -16.04 0.20
CA ALA A 18 13.45 -16.01 -1.18
C ALA A 18 13.36 -14.57 -1.70
N VAL A 19 12.89 -13.62 -0.87
CA VAL A 19 12.81 -12.21 -1.23
C VAL A 19 14.20 -11.60 -1.34
N ASN A 20 15.14 -11.90 -0.43
CA ASN A 20 16.50 -11.37 -0.51
C ASN A 20 17.23 -11.90 -1.75
N ALA A 21 17.09 -13.19 -2.08
CA ALA A 21 17.68 -13.75 -3.30
C ALA A 21 17.05 -13.18 -4.59
N LEU A 22 15.74 -12.93 -4.58
CA LEU A 22 15.02 -12.29 -5.68
C LEU A 22 15.34 -10.79 -5.75
N TYR A 23 15.40 -10.11 -4.61
CA TYR A 23 15.65 -8.68 -4.52
C TYR A 23 16.95 -8.31 -5.22
N ASP A 24 18.06 -8.95 -4.87
CA ASP A 24 19.36 -8.70 -5.51
C ASP A 24 19.32 -8.92 -7.03
N CYS A 25 18.54 -9.87 -7.48
CA CYS A 25 18.38 -10.17 -8.91
C CYS A 25 17.45 -9.15 -9.62
N LEU A 26 16.40 -8.71 -8.96
CA LEU A 26 15.39 -7.81 -9.52
C LEU A 26 15.87 -6.35 -9.57
N ILE A 27 16.71 -5.92 -8.62
CA ILE A 27 17.21 -4.54 -8.56
C ILE A 27 18.61 -4.36 -9.16
N ALA A 28 19.31 -5.44 -9.50
CA ALA A 28 20.70 -5.36 -9.99
C ALA A 28 20.89 -4.44 -11.21
N ASN A 29 19.81 -4.15 -11.96
CA ASN A 29 19.82 -3.30 -13.14
C ASN A 29 18.55 -2.42 -13.28
N GLU A 30 17.72 -2.30 -12.25
CA GLU A 30 16.43 -1.64 -12.34
C GLU A 30 16.14 -0.78 -11.10
N ASN A 31 15.48 0.36 -11.31
CA ASN A 31 14.96 1.16 -10.21
C ASN A 31 13.82 0.37 -9.50
N PRO A 32 13.92 0.10 -8.18
CA PRO A 32 12.89 -0.65 -7.46
C PRO A 32 11.48 -0.07 -7.61
N LEU A 33 11.35 1.24 -7.71
CA LEU A 33 10.06 1.89 -7.91
C LEU A 33 9.46 1.56 -9.29
N ASN A 34 10.27 1.56 -10.35
CA ASN A 34 9.86 1.11 -11.67
C ASN A 34 9.39 -0.36 -11.62
N ARG A 35 10.12 -1.20 -10.91
CA ARG A 35 9.73 -2.61 -10.74
C ARG A 35 8.40 -2.78 -10.02
N MET A 36 8.15 -2.01 -8.96
CA MET A 36 6.87 -2.03 -8.26
C MET A 36 5.71 -1.62 -9.17
N ILE A 37 5.91 -0.56 -9.96
CA ILE A 37 4.91 -0.10 -10.95
C ILE A 37 4.64 -1.17 -12.00
N ASP A 38 5.67 -1.85 -12.50
CA ASP A 38 5.51 -2.90 -13.50
C ASP A 38 4.76 -4.12 -12.96
N MET A 39 5.06 -4.53 -11.72
CA MET A 39 4.33 -5.60 -11.06
C MET A 39 2.85 -5.24 -10.87
N GLN A 40 2.57 -4.02 -10.42
CA GLN A 40 1.20 -3.54 -10.23
C GLN A 40 0.46 -3.40 -11.56
N ARG A 41 1.14 -2.92 -12.60
CA ARG A 41 0.60 -2.85 -13.97
C ARG A 41 0.20 -4.23 -14.47
N GLN A 42 1.08 -5.22 -14.29
CA GLN A 42 0.80 -6.61 -14.70
C GLN A 42 -0.42 -7.16 -13.98
N LEU A 43 -0.55 -6.92 -12.67
CA LEU A 43 -1.73 -7.32 -11.90
C LEU A 43 -3.01 -6.70 -12.46
N GLN A 44 -3.02 -5.39 -12.76
CA GLN A 44 -4.20 -4.72 -13.30
C GLN A 44 -4.59 -5.25 -14.69
N ILE A 45 -3.62 -5.57 -15.55
CA ILE A 45 -3.87 -6.21 -16.85
C ILE A 45 -4.56 -7.56 -16.66
N GLU A 46 -4.04 -8.40 -15.75
CA GLU A 46 -4.63 -9.70 -15.48
C GLU A 46 -6.04 -9.60 -14.90
N LEU A 47 -6.29 -8.66 -13.99
CA LEU A 47 -7.61 -8.42 -13.42
C LEU A 47 -8.61 -7.94 -14.49
N ALA A 48 -8.21 -7.03 -15.37
CA ALA A 48 -9.03 -6.56 -16.48
C ALA A 48 -9.38 -7.70 -17.46
N GLN A 49 -8.44 -8.60 -17.73
CA GLN A 49 -8.67 -9.77 -18.60
C GLN A 49 -9.58 -10.82 -17.96
N ARG A 50 -9.38 -11.11 -16.68
CA ARG A 50 -10.16 -12.15 -15.96
C ARG A 50 -11.56 -11.68 -15.57
N HIS A 51 -11.72 -10.41 -15.27
CA HIS A 51 -12.94 -9.82 -14.75
C HIS A 51 -13.32 -8.50 -15.44
N PRO A 52 -13.49 -8.48 -16.78
CA PRO A 52 -13.64 -7.25 -17.56
C PRO A 52 -14.93 -6.47 -17.22
N LYS A 53 -15.86 -7.09 -16.53
CA LYS A 53 -17.08 -6.42 -16.04
C LYS A 53 -16.79 -5.45 -14.89
N TYR A 54 -15.79 -5.72 -14.10
CA TYR A 54 -15.51 -5.00 -12.85
C TYR A 54 -14.17 -4.27 -12.85
N ASN A 55 -13.28 -4.65 -13.76
CA ASN A 55 -11.91 -4.13 -13.81
C ASN A 55 -11.60 -3.61 -15.21
N ARG A 56 -10.86 -2.52 -15.26
CA ARG A 56 -10.33 -1.92 -16.50
C ARG A 56 -8.82 -1.86 -16.41
N ASP A 57 -8.16 -1.91 -17.55
CA ASP A 57 -6.73 -1.61 -17.64
C ASP A 57 -6.54 -0.09 -17.46
N PRO A 58 -5.85 0.37 -16.41
CA PRO A 58 -5.69 1.80 -16.16
C PRO A 58 -4.94 2.54 -17.28
N ARG A 59 -4.19 1.83 -18.13
CA ARG A 59 -3.48 2.41 -19.29
C ARG A 59 -4.42 2.76 -20.45
N GLU A 60 -5.61 2.20 -20.46
CA GLU A 60 -6.61 2.41 -21.52
C GLU A 60 -7.53 3.60 -21.23
N LEU A 61 -7.45 4.19 -20.04
CA LEU A 61 -8.19 5.40 -19.67
C LEU A 61 -7.66 6.59 -20.48
N LYS A 62 -8.56 7.32 -21.14
CA LYS A 62 -8.17 8.39 -22.10
C LYS A 62 -8.63 9.77 -21.68
N THR A 63 -9.78 9.85 -21.02
CA THR A 63 -10.38 11.14 -20.65
C THR A 63 -10.16 11.43 -19.18
N CYS A 64 -10.15 12.72 -18.83
CA CYS A 64 -10.10 13.15 -17.42
C CYS A 64 -11.24 12.56 -16.59
N GLY A 65 -12.42 12.36 -17.18
CA GLY A 65 -13.56 11.72 -16.51
C GLY A 65 -13.27 10.27 -16.18
N GLU A 66 -12.77 9.49 -17.13
CA GLU A 66 -12.41 8.08 -16.88
C GLU A 66 -11.31 7.94 -15.83
N ILE A 67 -10.30 8.80 -15.87
CA ILE A 67 -9.22 8.83 -14.87
C ILE A 67 -9.78 9.24 -13.50
N LEU A 68 -10.70 10.23 -13.45
CA LEU A 68 -11.34 10.66 -12.21
C LEU A 68 -12.15 9.52 -11.58
N ASP A 69 -13.02 8.87 -12.36
CA ASP A 69 -13.85 7.75 -11.88
C ASP A 69 -12.96 6.60 -11.36
N TRP A 70 -11.87 6.31 -12.07
CA TRP A 70 -10.88 5.33 -11.64
C TRP A 70 -10.23 5.73 -10.32
N CYS A 71 -9.77 6.98 -10.19
CA CYS A 71 -9.14 7.48 -8.96
C CYS A 71 -10.10 7.44 -7.77
N GLN A 72 -11.37 7.79 -7.97
CA GLN A 72 -12.39 7.72 -6.90
C GLN A 72 -12.57 6.28 -6.41
N ALA A 73 -12.63 5.30 -7.33
CA ALA A 73 -12.72 3.90 -6.94
C ALA A 73 -11.48 3.43 -6.14
N GLN A 74 -10.27 3.89 -6.52
CA GLN A 74 -9.06 3.57 -5.75
C GLN A 74 -9.08 4.24 -4.36
N ASP A 75 -9.63 5.45 -4.25
CA ASP A 75 -9.75 6.16 -2.97
C ASP A 75 -10.73 5.45 -2.01
N ASP A 76 -11.79 4.85 -2.54
CA ASP A 76 -12.72 4.03 -1.75
C ASP A 76 -12.00 2.78 -1.19
N TYR A 77 -11.20 2.08 -2.00
CA TYR A 77 -10.37 0.96 -1.53
C TYR A 77 -9.35 1.42 -0.48
N ILE A 78 -8.62 2.51 -0.73
CA ILE A 78 -7.69 3.07 0.26
C ILE A 78 -8.39 3.37 1.60
N ALA A 79 -9.65 3.84 1.56
CA ALA A 79 -10.41 4.12 2.79
C ALA A 79 -10.71 2.84 3.59
N ASP A 80 -10.87 1.70 2.93
CA ASP A 80 -11.03 0.41 3.60
C ASP A 80 -9.69 -0.08 4.19
N GLU A 81 -8.59 -0.02 3.43
CA GLU A 81 -7.25 -0.40 3.91
C GLU A 81 -6.78 0.49 5.09
N ILE A 82 -7.17 1.76 5.12
CA ILE A 82 -6.91 2.63 6.28
C ILE A 82 -7.58 2.10 7.55
N ARG A 83 -8.79 1.58 7.46
CA ARG A 83 -9.50 1.00 8.60
C ARG A 83 -8.88 -0.33 9.03
N GLU A 84 -8.46 -1.14 8.07
CA GLU A 84 -7.79 -2.41 8.31
C GLU A 84 -6.43 -2.17 8.98
N HIS A 85 -5.64 -1.21 8.47
CA HIS A 85 -4.40 -0.77 9.12
C HIS A 85 -4.61 -0.31 10.57
N TYR A 86 -5.64 0.50 10.83
CA TYR A 86 -5.94 0.94 12.21
C TYR A 86 -6.39 -0.21 13.12
N THR A 87 -7.03 -1.22 12.53
CA THR A 87 -7.43 -2.44 13.24
C THR A 87 -6.21 -3.30 13.55
N ALA A 88 -5.32 -3.49 12.58
CA ALA A 88 -4.09 -4.26 12.72
C ALA A 88 -3.17 -3.68 13.80
N LEU A 89 -3.08 -2.34 13.92
CA LEU A 89 -2.36 -1.67 15.01
C LEU A 89 -2.91 -1.98 16.41
N GLY A 90 -4.14 -2.45 16.52
CA GLY A 90 -4.73 -2.94 17.76
C GLY A 90 -4.33 -4.37 18.13
N GLY A 91 -3.79 -5.12 17.19
CA GLY A 91 -3.48 -6.54 17.29
C GLY A 91 -4.67 -7.42 16.90
N MET A 92 -4.58 -8.08 15.73
CA MET A 92 -5.65 -8.91 15.16
C MET A 92 -5.96 -10.15 15.99
N SER A 93 -4.97 -10.69 16.67
CA SER A 93 -5.09 -11.86 17.55
C SER A 93 -5.90 -11.59 18.84
N ASN A 94 -6.24 -10.34 19.12
CA ASN A 94 -6.93 -9.96 20.34
C ASN A 94 -8.42 -9.65 20.06
N PRO A 95 -9.40 -10.35 20.66
CA PRO A 95 -10.82 -10.19 20.35
C PRO A 95 -11.44 -8.83 20.78
N LYS A 96 -10.71 -7.99 21.49
CA LYS A 96 -11.22 -6.69 21.99
C LYS A 96 -10.71 -5.43 21.28
N PRO A 97 -9.62 -5.42 20.49
CA PRO A 97 -8.94 -4.16 20.17
C PRO A 97 -9.22 -3.56 18.81
N ASN A 98 -10.05 -4.20 17.99
CA ASN A 98 -10.25 -3.75 16.61
C ASN A 98 -10.75 -2.31 16.43
N ALA A 99 -10.66 -1.46 17.44
CA ALA A 99 -11.05 -0.07 17.30
C ALA A 99 -10.21 0.87 18.17
N ILE A 100 -8.89 0.62 18.25
CA ILE A 100 -7.96 1.52 18.97
C ILE A 100 -7.96 2.95 18.41
N TRP A 101 -8.43 3.13 17.18
CA TRP A 101 -8.65 4.44 16.57
C TRP A 101 -9.77 5.26 17.22
N LYS A 102 -10.53 4.68 18.20
CA LYS A 102 -11.56 5.39 18.99
C LYS A 102 -10.98 5.85 20.33
N PRO A 103 -10.30 7.01 20.39
CA PRO A 103 -9.61 7.46 21.60
C PRO A 103 -10.54 7.77 22.78
N TRP A 104 -11.81 7.98 22.51
CA TRP A 104 -12.83 8.25 23.54
C TRP A 104 -13.31 7.01 24.29
N ARG A 105 -12.87 5.80 23.91
CA ARG A 105 -13.20 4.56 24.59
C ARG A 105 -12.11 4.19 25.57
N ALA A 106 -12.41 4.27 26.87
CA ALA A 106 -11.45 3.97 27.93
C ALA A 106 -10.90 2.53 27.88
N GLU A 107 -11.72 1.58 27.41
CA GLU A 107 -11.33 0.19 27.22
C GLU A 107 -10.20 -0.03 26.19
N HIS A 108 -9.94 0.96 25.32
CA HIS A 108 -8.88 0.90 24.33
C HIS A 108 -7.57 1.54 24.81
N ALA A 109 -7.56 2.20 25.98
CA ALA A 109 -6.39 2.94 26.45
C ALA A 109 -5.15 2.05 26.61
N GLU A 110 -5.32 0.84 27.13
CA GLU A 110 -4.24 -0.14 27.27
C GLU A 110 -3.58 -0.46 25.93
N TYR A 111 -4.40 -0.77 24.91
CA TYR A 111 -3.91 -1.12 23.57
C TYR A 111 -3.27 0.06 22.87
N ARG A 112 -3.78 1.27 23.05
CA ARG A 112 -3.22 2.50 22.46
C ARG A 112 -1.87 2.88 23.06
N ASN A 113 -1.62 2.51 24.31
CA ASN A 113 -0.35 2.79 25.00
C ASN A 113 0.69 1.69 24.81
N ARG A 114 0.35 0.58 24.18
CA ARG A 114 1.28 -0.50 23.87
C ARG A 114 2.30 -0.02 22.84
N LEU A 115 3.56 -0.42 23.01
CA LEU A 115 4.57 -0.17 21.98
C LEU A 115 4.32 -1.07 20.78
N PHE A 116 4.57 -0.57 19.57
CA PHE A 116 4.44 -1.37 18.35
C PHE A 116 5.30 -2.64 18.40
N SER A 117 6.50 -2.55 19.01
CA SER A 117 7.40 -3.67 19.22
C SER A 117 6.89 -4.75 20.18
N GLU A 118 5.83 -4.47 20.95
CA GLU A 118 5.17 -5.42 21.86
C GLU A 118 4.05 -6.22 21.18
N LEU A 119 3.66 -5.83 19.96
CA LEU A 119 2.76 -6.63 19.15
C LEU A 119 3.44 -7.94 18.74
N SER A 120 2.66 -8.97 18.47
CA SER A 120 3.19 -10.20 17.90
C SER A 120 3.87 -9.93 16.56
N PRO A 121 4.85 -10.72 16.11
CA PRO A 121 5.46 -10.57 14.80
C PRO A 121 4.44 -10.57 13.66
N GLU A 122 3.39 -11.38 13.79
CA GLU A 122 2.28 -11.47 12.84
C GLU A 122 1.48 -10.17 12.79
N ASP A 123 1.08 -9.62 13.95
CA ASP A 123 0.34 -8.36 14.02
C ASP A 123 1.18 -7.18 13.50
N GLN A 124 2.50 -7.18 13.77
CA GLN A 124 3.41 -6.17 13.23
C GLN A 124 3.51 -6.25 11.71
N LEU A 125 3.52 -7.46 11.15
CA LEU A 125 3.59 -7.69 9.71
C LEU A 125 2.27 -7.28 9.05
N GLU A 126 1.14 -7.68 9.64
CA GLU A 126 -0.20 -7.30 9.15
C GLU A 126 -0.34 -5.79 9.05
N ALA A 127 -0.02 -5.06 10.13
CA ALA A 127 -0.07 -3.59 10.10
C ALA A 127 0.83 -2.96 9.01
N LYS A 128 1.92 -3.62 8.63
CA LYS A 128 2.76 -3.16 7.51
C LYS A 128 2.15 -3.51 6.16
N PHE A 129 1.51 -4.67 6.02
CA PHE A 129 0.87 -5.07 4.78
C PHE A 129 -0.30 -4.15 4.42
N GLU A 130 -1.11 -3.74 5.39
CA GLU A 130 -2.18 -2.76 5.17
C GLU A 130 -1.67 -1.42 4.60
N LEU A 131 -0.44 -1.02 4.94
CA LEU A 131 0.21 0.14 4.31
C LEU A 131 0.66 -0.18 2.88
N ILE A 132 1.10 -1.41 2.62
CA ILE A 132 1.48 -1.83 1.25
C ILE A 132 0.23 -1.90 0.36
N ASP A 133 -0.91 -2.35 0.89
CA ASP A 133 -2.16 -2.40 0.13
C ASP A 133 -2.63 -0.99 -0.26
N GLN A 134 -2.53 -0.01 0.64
CA GLN A 134 -2.74 1.39 0.28
C GLN A 134 -1.80 1.85 -0.85
N ILE A 135 -0.52 1.43 -0.82
CA ILE A 135 0.44 1.75 -1.89
C ILE A 135 0.02 1.12 -3.22
N HIS A 136 -0.49 -0.10 -3.24
CA HIS A 136 -1.02 -0.74 -4.44
C HIS A 136 -2.09 0.13 -5.12
N PHE A 137 -3.05 0.66 -4.37
CA PHE A 137 -4.08 1.54 -4.91
C PHE A 137 -3.55 2.91 -5.34
N VAL A 138 -2.56 3.46 -4.63
CA VAL A 138 -1.86 4.68 -5.06
C VAL A 138 -1.11 4.43 -6.38
N LEU A 139 -0.42 3.30 -6.53
CA LEU A 139 0.24 2.92 -7.78
C LEU A 139 -0.75 2.77 -8.94
N ASN A 140 -1.96 2.27 -8.70
CA ASN A 140 -3.02 2.22 -9.71
C ASN A 140 -3.38 3.62 -10.25
N LYS A 141 -3.45 4.63 -9.38
CA LYS A 141 -3.70 6.03 -9.79
C LYS A 141 -2.53 6.59 -10.59
N ILE A 142 -1.29 6.29 -10.19
CA ILE A 142 -0.06 6.66 -10.87
C ILE A 142 0.00 6.07 -12.28
N ILE A 143 -0.34 4.79 -12.42
CA ILE A 143 -0.39 4.09 -13.72
C ILE A 143 -1.46 4.72 -14.63
N ALA A 144 -2.63 5.06 -14.10
CA ALA A 144 -3.69 5.72 -14.85
C ALA A 144 -3.29 7.11 -15.37
N MET A 145 -2.38 7.80 -14.68
CA MET A 145 -1.80 9.08 -15.10
C MET A 145 -0.57 8.92 -16.03
N GLY A 146 -0.16 7.70 -16.34
CA GLY A 146 0.95 7.40 -17.25
C GLY A 146 2.33 7.65 -16.66
N MET A 147 2.46 7.80 -15.34
CA MET A 147 3.73 8.08 -14.67
C MET A 147 4.58 6.80 -14.53
N ASP A 148 5.88 6.97 -14.61
CA ASP A 148 6.89 5.96 -14.26
C ASP A 148 7.62 6.32 -12.95
N GLY A 149 8.50 5.43 -12.49
CA GLY A 149 9.23 5.62 -11.25
C GLY A 149 10.22 6.78 -11.28
N ASP A 150 10.78 7.08 -12.43
CA ASP A 150 11.70 8.20 -12.59
C ASP A 150 10.95 9.54 -12.51
N GLU A 151 9.78 9.63 -13.12
CA GLU A 151 8.91 10.80 -13.02
C GLU A 151 8.41 11.00 -11.59
N ILE A 152 7.96 9.95 -10.91
CA ILE A 152 7.57 10.01 -9.50
C ILE A 152 8.71 10.59 -8.66
N PHE A 153 9.92 10.07 -8.82
CA PHE A 153 11.06 10.53 -8.05
C PHE A 153 11.36 12.01 -8.31
N LYS A 154 11.37 12.43 -9.57
CA LYS A 154 11.61 13.84 -9.96
C LYS A 154 10.55 14.78 -9.36
N LEU A 155 9.28 14.41 -9.50
CA LEU A 155 8.17 15.22 -8.96
C LEU A 155 8.16 15.25 -7.44
N TYR A 156 8.46 14.11 -6.79
CA TYR A 156 8.61 14.04 -5.34
C TYR A 156 9.73 14.96 -4.85
N TYR A 157 10.90 14.92 -5.51
CA TYR A 157 12.03 15.78 -5.17
C TYR A 157 11.67 17.26 -5.28
N LEU A 158 11.06 17.67 -6.38
CA LEU A 158 10.61 19.04 -6.59
C LEU A 158 9.59 19.49 -5.52
N LYS A 159 8.62 18.62 -5.24
CA LYS A 159 7.58 18.91 -4.24
C LYS A 159 8.14 18.98 -2.82
N ASN A 160 9.12 18.15 -2.52
CA ASN A 160 9.80 18.17 -1.23
C ASN A 160 10.62 19.47 -1.05
N ALA A 161 11.33 19.92 -2.09
CA ALA A 161 12.06 21.19 -2.07
C ALA A 161 11.11 22.38 -1.85
N GLU A 162 9.94 22.40 -2.52
CA GLU A 162 8.88 23.39 -2.29
C GLU A 162 8.39 23.37 -0.83
N ASN A 163 8.19 22.20 -0.25
CA ASN A 163 7.75 22.07 1.13
C ASN A 163 8.78 22.64 2.13
N PHE A 164 10.06 22.42 1.91
CA PHE A 164 11.12 23.03 2.72
C PHE A 164 11.10 24.56 2.60
N ALA A 165 11.04 25.08 1.37
CA ALA A 165 10.98 26.52 1.15
C ALA A 165 9.77 27.17 1.82
N ARG A 166 8.61 26.52 1.83
CA ARG A 166 7.42 26.99 2.54
C ARG A 166 7.65 27.07 4.05
N GLN A 167 8.32 26.07 4.65
CA GLN A 167 8.62 26.11 6.08
C GLN A 167 9.59 27.25 6.45
N GLU A 168 10.59 27.52 5.61
CA GLU A 168 11.55 28.61 5.82
C GLU A 168 10.90 30.00 5.72
N ASN A 169 9.88 30.16 4.86
CA ASN A 169 9.21 31.44 4.61
C ASN A 169 8.02 31.72 5.55
N GLY A 170 7.75 30.82 6.48
CA GLY A 170 6.60 30.93 7.41
C GLY A 170 5.28 30.70 6.69
N TYR A 171 4.72 29.56 6.85
CA TYR A 171 3.39 29.18 6.36
C TYR A 171 2.34 30.02 7.06
#